data_40d2827a5ecc7e0354de846b99573ee2
#
_entry.id   40d2827a5ecc7e0354de846b99573ee2
#
_cell.length_a   1.000
_cell.length_b   1.000
_cell.length_c   1.000
_cell.angle_alpha   90.00
_cell.angle_beta   90.00
_cell.angle_gamma   90.00
#
_symmetry.space_group_name_H-M   'P 1'
#
loop_
_entity.id
_entity.type
_entity.pdbx_description
1 polymer ?
#
loop_
_entity_poly.entity_id
_entity_poly.type
_entity_poly.pdbx_seq_one_letter_code
_entity_poly.pdbx_strand_id
1 'polypeptide(L)'
;NYDGFVICHGTDTMAYTAAAMSYLVQHSSKPIVITGAQKPIDLDVTDARTNLLDSLRFAASERAHGVTIVFDGKVIAGTRGKKERSKSYNAFSSINFPYLAVIQDEHILYYIDDKWQDRESVRFYHEMDSQVSLLKLIPSMDSSLLDYMAEHYDAVVIESFGVGGLPSYESGDFYSSIEKWISMGKVIVMTTQV
;
A
#
# COMPACT_ATOMS: atom_id res chain seq x y z
N ASN A 1 -6.62 -8.51 -26.11
CA ASN A 1 -7.47 -7.51 -25.47
C ASN A 1 -8.14 -8.15 -24.27
N TYR A 2 -7.88 -7.61 -23.08
CA TYR A 2 -8.46 -8.05 -21.81
C TYR A 2 -9.21 -6.87 -21.19
N ASP A 3 -10.30 -7.13 -20.46
CA ASP A 3 -11.13 -6.10 -19.84
C ASP A 3 -10.73 -5.81 -18.39
N GLY A 4 -9.93 -6.70 -17.79
CA GLY A 4 -9.39 -6.55 -16.43
C GLY A 4 -8.37 -7.64 -16.12
N PHE A 5 -7.75 -7.52 -14.96
CA PHE A 5 -6.69 -8.42 -14.50
C PHE A 5 -6.96 -8.82 -13.05
N VAL A 6 -6.76 -10.11 -12.75
CA VAL A 6 -6.69 -10.61 -11.37
C VAL A 6 -5.34 -11.27 -11.19
N ILE A 7 -4.59 -10.78 -10.17
CA ILE A 7 -3.23 -11.22 -9.86
C ILE A 7 -3.25 -11.93 -8.51
N CYS A 8 -2.95 -13.24 -8.52
CA CYS A 8 -2.76 -13.99 -7.29
C CYS A 8 -1.34 -13.76 -6.75
N HIS A 9 -1.24 -13.32 -5.50
CA HIS A 9 0.00 -12.87 -4.89
C HIS A 9 0.16 -13.44 -3.47
N GLY A 10 1.39 -13.61 -3.01
CA GLY A 10 1.67 -13.93 -1.62
C GLY A 10 1.26 -12.78 -0.69
N THR A 11 0.67 -13.10 0.47
CA THR A 11 0.03 -12.09 1.32
C THR A 11 1.01 -11.15 2.02
N ASP A 12 2.28 -11.54 2.23
CA ASP A 12 3.23 -10.75 3.03
C ASP A 12 3.63 -9.43 2.38
N THR A 13 3.80 -9.43 1.05
CA THR A 13 4.20 -8.25 0.29
C THR A 13 3.10 -7.73 -0.64
N MET A 14 1.89 -8.28 -0.57
CA MET A 14 0.77 -7.91 -1.44
C MET A 14 0.45 -6.41 -1.38
N ALA A 15 0.43 -5.82 -0.19
CA ALA A 15 0.15 -4.39 -0.01
C ALA A 15 1.22 -3.51 -0.69
N TYR A 16 2.48 -3.90 -0.63
CA TYR A 16 3.57 -3.20 -1.32
C TYR A 16 3.42 -3.29 -2.84
N THR A 17 3.11 -4.48 -3.36
CA THR A 17 2.88 -4.68 -4.79
C THR A 17 1.67 -3.87 -5.26
N ALA A 18 0.57 -3.85 -4.50
CA ALA A 18 -0.60 -3.06 -4.83
C ALA A 18 -0.32 -1.56 -4.86
N ALA A 19 0.42 -1.05 -3.88
CA ALA A 19 0.85 0.35 -3.84
C ALA A 19 1.77 0.67 -5.04
N ALA A 20 2.81 -0.14 -5.27
CA ALA A 20 3.71 0.05 -6.40
C ALA A 20 2.97 0.04 -7.74
N MET A 21 2.10 -0.93 -7.97
CA MET A 21 1.29 -1.01 -9.19
C MET A 21 0.38 0.20 -9.36
N SER A 22 -0.17 0.75 -8.28
CA SER A 22 -1.00 1.96 -8.33
C SER A 22 -0.24 3.19 -8.83
N TYR A 23 1.06 3.28 -8.55
CA TYR A 23 1.92 4.36 -9.04
C TYR A 23 2.53 4.07 -10.40
N LEU A 24 2.84 2.81 -10.70
CA LEU A 24 3.42 2.42 -11.99
C LEU A 24 2.38 2.40 -13.12
N VAL A 25 1.11 2.11 -12.81
CA VAL A 25 0.00 2.07 -13.77
C VAL A 25 -1.06 3.07 -13.34
N GLN A 26 -0.95 4.29 -13.83
CA GLN A 26 -1.87 5.37 -13.47
C GLN A 26 -2.99 5.52 -14.51
N HIS A 27 -4.14 5.97 -14.05
CA HIS A 27 -5.32 6.24 -14.90
C HIS A 27 -5.77 5.03 -15.73
N SER A 28 -5.72 3.83 -15.15
CA SER A 28 -6.25 2.64 -15.82
C SER A 28 -7.76 2.57 -15.66
N SER A 29 -8.48 2.62 -16.78
CA SER A 29 -9.92 2.33 -16.81
C SER A 29 -10.23 0.85 -16.58
N LYS A 30 -9.22 -0.01 -16.75
CA LYS A 30 -9.35 -1.45 -16.51
C LYS A 30 -8.94 -1.81 -15.09
N PRO A 31 -9.68 -2.66 -14.40
CA PRO A 31 -9.33 -3.10 -13.07
C PRO A 31 -8.08 -3.99 -13.08
N ILE A 32 -7.22 -3.75 -12.10
CA ILE A 32 -6.09 -4.59 -11.74
C ILE A 32 -6.31 -5.00 -10.28
N VAL A 33 -6.90 -6.17 -10.10
CA VAL A 33 -7.25 -6.70 -8.79
C VAL A 33 -6.13 -7.60 -8.30
N ILE A 34 -5.61 -7.32 -7.11
CA ILE A 34 -4.60 -8.14 -6.46
C ILE A 34 -5.26 -8.89 -5.30
N THR A 35 -5.04 -10.19 -5.26
CA THR A 35 -5.60 -11.08 -4.23
C THR A 35 -4.60 -12.15 -3.83
N GLY A 36 -4.95 -12.94 -2.84
CA GLY A 36 -4.16 -14.06 -2.35
C GLY A 36 -4.93 -14.84 -1.30
N ALA A 37 -4.22 -15.64 -0.54
CA ALA A 37 -4.83 -16.44 0.52
C ALA A 37 -3.88 -16.64 1.69
N GLN A 38 -4.46 -16.80 2.87
CA GLN A 38 -3.71 -17.21 4.08
C GLN A 38 -3.46 -18.72 4.11
N LYS A 39 -4.28 -19.48 3.39
CA LYS A 39 -4.13 -20.93 3.26
C LYS A 39 -4.15 -21.37 1.79
N PRO A 40 -3.33 -22.38 1.43
CA PRO A 40 -3.33 -22.95 0.09
C PRO A 40 -4.72 -23.41 -0.37
N ILE A 41 -4.97 -23.29 -1.68
CA ILE A 41 -6.28 -23.54 -2.29
C ILE A 41 -6.69 -25.03 -2.27
N ASP A 42 -5.74 -25.94 -2.15
CA ASP A 42 -5.91 -27.40 -2.09
C ASP A 42 -6.35 -27.91 -0.72
N LEU A 43 -6.32 -27.07 0.32
CA LEU A 43 -6.83 -27.41 1.63
C LEU A 43 -8.38 -27.40 1.66
N ASP A 44 -8.97 -28.29 2.48
CA ASP A 44 -10.43 -28.35 2.66
C ASP A 44 -10.99 -27.04 3.20
N VAL A 45 -10.29 -26.43 4.15
CA VAL A 45 -10.64 -25.13 4.73
C VAL A 45 -9.61 -24.09 4.27
N THR A 46 -10.01 -23.27 3.32
CA THR A 46 -9.17 -22.24 2.73
C THR A 46 -9.99 -20.99 2.43
N ASP A 47 -9.36 -19.82 2.52
CA ASP A 47 -9.89 -18.53 2.06
C ASP A 47 -9.62 -18.28 0.57
N ALA A 48 -8.77 -19.09 -0.07
CA ALA A 48 -8.31 -18.85 -1.42
C ALA A 48 -9.44 -18.85 -2.46
N ARG A 49 -10.39 -19.78 -2.34
CA ARG A 49 -11.49 -19.92 -3.30
C ARG A 49 -12.41 -18.70 -3.27
N THR A 50 -12.79 -18.26 -2.08
CA THR A 50 -13.65 -17.09 -1.89
C THR A 50 -12.93 -15.82 -2.38
N ASN A 51 -11.69 -15.61 -1.96
CA ASN A 51 -10.91 -14.45 -2.38
C ASN A 51 -10.75 -14.38 -3.91
N LEU A 52 -10.49 -15.51 -4.57
CA LEU A 52 -10.36 -15.56 -6.02
C LEU A 52 -11.69 -15.26 -6.71
N LEU A 53 -12.79 -15.88 -6.27
CA LEU A 53 -14.12 -15.65 -6.85
C LEU A 53 -14.57 -14.20 -6.68
N ASP A 54 -14.40 -13.62 -5.51
CA ASP A 54 -14.74 -12.23 -5.24
C ASP A 54 -13.89 -11.26 -6.06
N SER A 55 -12.61 -11.59 -6.26
CA SER A 55 -11.73 -10.81 -7.13
C SER A 55 -12.18 -10.83 -8.58
N LEU A 56 -12.59 -11.98 -9.09
CA LEU A 56 -13.12 -12.11 -10.46
C LEU A 56 -14.47 -11.38 -10.59
N ARG A 57 -15.37 -11.49 -9.62
CA ARG A 57 -16.63 -10.74 -9.59
C ARG A 57 -16.41 -9.25 -9.61
N PHE A 58 -15.51 -8.76 -8.76
CA PHE A 58 -15.20 -7.34 -8.72
C PHE A 58 -14.56 -6.89 -10.03
N ALA A 59 -13.56 -7.61 -10.55
CA ALA A 59 -12.91 -7.26 -11.83
C ALA A 59 -13.88 -7.26 -13.02
N ALA A 60 -14.95 -8.07 -12.98
CA ALA A 60 -15.98 -8.10 -14.01
C ALA A 60 -17.07 -7.03 -13.83
N SER A 61 -17.05 -6.26 -12.75
CA SER A 61 -18.07 -5.25 -12.50
C SER A 61 -17.83 -3.97 -13.33
N GLU A 62 -18.89 -3.31 -13.75
CA GLU A 62 -18.83 -2.09 -14.58
C GLU A 62 -18.15 -0.89 -13.86
N ARG A 63 -18.05 -0.95 -12.55
CA ARG A 63 -17.47 0.14 -11.74
C ARG A 63 -16.02 -0.12 -11.33
N ALA A 64 -15.49 -1.32 -11.61
CA ALA A 64 -14.13 -1.67 -11.25
C ALA A 64 -13.13 -0.98 -12.18
N HIS A 65 -12.15 -0.29 -11.60
CA HIS A 65 -11.06 0.35 -12.32
C HIS A 65 -9.83 0.49 -11.43
N GLY A 66 -8.69 0.81 -12.03
CA GLY A 66 -7.44 1.03 -11.29
C GLY A 66 -6.96 -0.19 -10.51
N VAL A 67 -6.07 0.03 -9.56
CA VAL A 67 -5.46 -1.03 -8.75
C VAL A 67 -6.17 -1.16 -7.41
N THR A 68 -6.62 -2.38 -7.10
CA THR A 68 -7.31 -2.70 -5.84
C THR A 68 -6.80 -4.01 -5.24
N ILE A 69 -6.96 -4.16 -3.94
CA ILE A 69 -6.84 -5.44 -3.25
C ILE A 69 -8.26 -5.94 -2.96
N VAL A 70 -8.53 -7.20 -3.30
CA VAL A 70 -9.75 -7.89 -2.86
C VAL A 70 -9.37 -9.04 -1.95
N PHE A 71 -9.82 -8.96 -0.71
CA PHE A 71 -9.48 -9.94 0.33
C PHE A 71 -10.56 -9.98 1.41
N ASP A 72 -10.97 -11.18 1.81
CA ASP A 72 -12.00 -11.39 2.84
C ASP A 72 -13.28 -10.55 2.58
N GLY A 73 -13.77 -10.58 1.33
CA GLY A 73 -14.95 -9.84 0.91
C GLY A 73 -14.81 -8.31 0.89
N LYS A 74 -13.60 -7.76 1.07
CA LYS A 74 -13.34 -6.32 1.10
C LYS A 74 -12.59 -5.88 -0.14
N VAL A 75 -13.01 -4.76 -0.72
CA VAL A 75 -12.32 -4.10 -1.81
C VAL A 75 -11.59 -2.88 -1.26
N ILE A 76 -10.28 -2.90 -1.35
CA ILE A 76 -9.38 -1.90 -0.75
C ILE A 76 -8.64 -1.19 -1.88
N ALA A 77 -8.54 0.13 -1.84
CA ALA A 77 -7.70 0.87 -2.78
C ALA A 77 -6.23 0.42 -2.68
N GLY A 78 -5.56 0.20 -3.80
CA GLY A 78 -4.23 -0.39 -3.86
C GLY A 78 -3.18 0.37 -3.04
N THR A 79 -3.33 1.70 -2.90
CA THR A 79 -2.46 2.56 -2.08
C THR A 79 -2.82 2.57 -0.58
N ARG A 80 -3.90 1.90 -0.16
CA ARG A 80 -4.41 1.95 1.21
C ARG A 80 -4.40 0.62 1.95
N GLY A 81 -4.03 -0.44 1.25
CA GLY A 81 -3.99 -1.78 1.85
C GLY A 81 -2.86 -1.94 2.86
N LYS A 82 -3.16 -2.55 4.00
CA LYS A 82 -2.18 -2.96 5.00
C LYS A 82 -2.49 -4.36 5.50
N LYS A 83 -1.48 -5.23 5.56
CA LYS A 83 -1.60 -6.52 6.24
C LYS A 83 -1.43 -6.32 7.74
N GLU A 84 -2.50 -6.56 8.49
CA GLU A 84 -2.51 -6.37 9.95
C GLU A 84 -2.41 -7.68 10.72
N ARG A 85 -2.76 -8.79 10.08
CA ARG A 85 -2.77 -10.12 10.73
C ARG A 85 -2.05 -11.15 9.90
N SER A 86 -1.21 -11.94 10.57
CA SER A 86 -0.38 -12.96 9.92
C SER A 86 -1.12 -14.28 9.63
N LYS A 87 -2.20 -14.60 10.34
CA LYS A 87 -2.86 -15.91 10.25
C LYS A 87 -4.37 -15.85 9.99
N SER A 88 -5.05 -14.79 10.40
CA SER A 88 -6.51 -14.66 10.24
C SER A 88 -6.89 -14.40 8.79
N TYR A 89 -8.06 -14.87 8.35
CA TYR A 89 -8.57 -14.61 7.00
C TYR A 89 -8.82 -13.11 6.77
N ASN A 90 -9.32 -12.38 7.77
CA ASN A 90 -9.45 -10.92 7.70
C ASN A 90 -8.09 -10.21 7.90
N ALA A 91 -7.12 -10.54 7.06
CA ALA A 91 -5.73 -10.14 7.24
C ALA A 91 -5.45 -8.69 6.81
N PHE A 92 -6.24 -8.13 5.89
CA PHE A 92 -6.02 -6.80 5.33
C PHE A 92 -7.07 -5.80 5.77
N SER A 93 -6.63 -4.56 5.95
CA SER A 93 -7.49 -3.40 6.22
C SER A 93 -7.12 -2.24 5.28
N SER A 94 -8.03 -1.26 5.20
CA SER A 94 -7.80 0.02 4.53
C SER A 94 -7.36 1.05 5.57
N ILE A 95 -6.18 1.65 5.38
CA ILE A 95 -5.62 2.60 6.34
C ILE A 95 -6.08 4.02 6.01
N ASN A 96 -6.70 4.65 7.01
CA ASN A 96 -7.19 6.04 6.95
C ASN A 96 -8.01 6.35 5.67
N PHE A 97 -8.69 5.33 5.15
CA PHE A 97 -9.56 5.43 3.97
C PHE A 97 -10.64 4.35 4.04
N PRO A 98 -11.87 4.60 3.64
CA PRO A 98 -12.91 3.58 3.63
C PRO A 98 -12.62 2.46 2.64
N TYR A 99 -13.26 1.30 2.81
CA TYR A 99 -13.32 0.30 1.76
C TYR A 99 -14.03 0.89 0.54
N LEU A 100 -13.57 0.56 -0.66
CA LEU A 100 -14.26 0.96 -1.90
C LEU A 100 -15.60 0.25 -2.02
N ALA A 101 -15.61 -1.03 -1.67
CA ALA A 101 -16.79 -1.88 -1.65
C ALA A 101 -16.62 -3.04 -0.68
N VAL A 102 -17.72 -3.71 -0.38
CA VAL A 102 -17.76 -5.00 0.30
C VAL A 102 -18.52 -5.98 -0.57
N ILE A 103 -18.03 -7.21 -0.65
CA ILE A 103 -18.66 -8.30 -1.40
C ILE A 103 -19.26 -9.25 -0.38
N GLN A 104 -20.57 -9.43 -0.44
CA GLN A 104 -21.33 -10.29 0.44
C GLN A 104 -22.42 -10.98 -0.37
N ASP A 105 -22.56 -12.30 -0.19
CA ASP A 105 -23.58 -13.12 -0.85
C ASP A 105 -23.64 -12.84 -2.38
N GLU A 106 -22.47 -12.78 -3.01
CA GLU A 106 -22.28 -12.51 -4.44
C GLU A 106 -22.62 -11.08 -4.90
N HIS A 107 -23.06 -10.20 -4.01
CA HIS A 107 -23.38 -8.82 -4.29
C HIS A 107 -22.23 -7.89 -3.90
N ILE A 108 -21.97 -6.89 -4.75
CA ILE A 108 -20.98 -5.85 -4.49
C ILE A 108 -21.69 -4.61 -3.96
N LEU A 109 -21.43 -4.27 -2.71
CA LEU A 109 -21.94 -3.07 -2.05
C LEU A 109 -20.87 -1.99 -2.06
N TYR A 110 -21.01 -1.00 -2.92
CA TYR A 110 -20.07 0.12 -3.03
C TYR A 110 -20.29 1.13 -1.92
N TYR A 111 -19.21 1.50 -1.20
CA TYR A 111 -19.25 2.54 -0.16
C TYR A 111 -18.86 3.90 -0.71
N ILE A 112 -18.10 3.92 -1.80
CA ILE A 112 -17.69 5.14 -2.48
C ILE A 112 -18.27 5.12 -3.88
N ASP A 113 -18.90 6.22 -4.28
CA ASP A 113 -19.37 6.41 -5.67
C ASP A 113 -18.22 6.92 -6.55
N ASP A 114 -17.21 6.09 -6.67
CA ASP A 114 -16.05 6.35 -7.51
C ASP A 114 -16.30 5.74 -8.89
N LYS A 115 -16.96 6.52 -9.74
CA LYS A 115 -17.15 6.14 -11.13
C LYS A 115 -15.97 6.58 -11.94
N TRP A 116 -15.46 5.67 -12.76
CA TRP A 116 -14.42 6.01 -13.71
C TRP A 116 -14.81 7.24 -14.53
N GLN A 117 -13.90 8.19 -14.60
CA GLN A 117 -14.03 9.36 -15.44
C GLN A 117 -12.87 9.36 -16.43
N ASP A 118 -13.20 9.30 -17.72
CA ASP A 118 -12.21 9.29 -18.80
C ASP A 118 -11.62 10.70 -18.98
N ARG A 119 -10.80 11.11 -17.99
CA ARG A 119 -10.14 12.43 -17.97
C ARG A 119 -8.71 12.39 -18.50
N GLU A 120 -8.03 11.26 -18.30
CA GLU A 120 -6.63 11.09 -18.65
C GLU A 120 -6.38 9.70 -19.25
N SER A 121 -5.47 9.63 -20.21
CA SER A 121 -5.03 8.35 -20.76
C SER A 121 -4.19 7.57 -19.75
N VAL A 122 -4.25 6.25 -19.82
CA VAL A 122 -3.41 5.38 -18.99
C VAL A 122 -1.92 5.73 -19.17
N ARG A 123 -1.20 5.82 -18.08
CA ARG A 123 0.25 6.07 -18.04
C ARG A 123 0.96 4.88 -17.42
N PHE A 124 2.07 4.47 -18.04
CA PHE A 124 2.93 3.41 -17.52
C PHE A 124 4.28 3.99 -17.16
N TYR A 125 4.72 3.71 -15.94
CA TYR A 125 6.07 3.97 -15.47
C TYR A 125 6.80 2.65 -15.34
N HIS A 126 8.05 2.59 -15.76
CA HIS A 126 8.81 1.34 -15.87
C HIS A 126 9.91 1.24 -14.81
N GLU A 127 10.12 2.31 -14.05
CA GLU A 127 11.21 2.40 -13.09
C GLU A 127 10.70 2.91 -11.75
N MET A 128 11.32 2.43 -10.69
CA MET A 128 11.18 2.92 -9.32
C MET A 128 12.58 3.09 -8.74
N ASP A 129 12.80 4.20 -8.05
CA ASP A 129 14.04 4.40 -7.34
C ASP A 129 14.06 3.52 -6.08
N SER A 130 15.07 2.66 -5.98
CA SER A 130 15.29 1.78 -4.83
C SER A 130 16.19 2.40 -3.76
N GLN A 131 16.77 3.58 -4.00
CA GLN A 131 17.62 4.29 -3.05
C GLN A 131 16.78 5.08 -2.02
N VAL A 132 15.71 4.46 -1.56
CA VAL A 132 14.78 4.99 -0.55
C VAL A 132 14.85 4.12 0.69
N SER A 133 15.05 4.73 1.85
CA SER A 133 15.02 4.05 3.15
C SER A 133 13.79 4.41 3.97
N LEU A 134 13.47 3.58 4.95
CA LEU A 134 12.40 3.81 5.93
C LEU A 134 13.00 3.88 7.32
N LEU A 135 12.74 4.96 8.04
CA LEU A 135 13.14 5.14 9.44
C LEU A 135 11.90 5.26 10.33
N LYS A 136 11.59 4.20 11.04
CA LYS A 136 10.58 4.26 12.10
C LYS A 136 11.22 4.74 13.39
N LEU A 137 10.79 5.89 13.88
CA LEU A 137 11.31 6.45 15.14
C LEU A 137 10.82 5.63 16.33
N ILE A 138 11.72 5.43 17.28
CA ILE A 138 11.41 4.90 18.61
C ILE A 138 11.93 5.88 19.68
N PRO A 139 11.34 5.89 20.89
CA PRO A 139 11.88 6.67 22.00
C PRO A 139 13.37 6.33 22.24
N SER A 140 14.17 7.32 22.55
CA SER A 140 15.62 7.20 22.77
C SER A 140 16.46 6.80 21.54
N MET A 141 15.92 6.91 20.33
CA MET A 141 16.70 6.72 19.10
C MET A 141 17.70 7.87 18.94
N ASP A 142 18.93 7.52 18.61
CA ASP A 142 19.99 8.47 18.28
C ASP A 142 19.91 8.90 16.81
N SER A 143 20.24 10.14 16.50
CA SER A 143 20.18 10.67 15.13
C SER A 143 21.27 10.13 14.19
N SER A 144 22.31 9.49 14.72
CA SER A 144 23.41 8.93 13.92
C SER A 144 22.95 7.93 12.86
N LEU A 145 21.83 7.21 13.12
CA LEU A 145 21.25 6.32 12.11
C LEU A 145 20.75 7.10 10.89
N LEU A 146 20.16 8.28 11.10
CA LEU A 146 19.73 9.15 10.02
C LEU A 146 20.95 9.69 9.24
N ASP A 147 22.03 10.03 9.93
CA ASP A 147 23.29 10.43 9.28
C ASP A 147 23.89 9.31 8.45
N TYR A 148 23.93 8.08 8.97
CA TYR A 148 24.36 6.90 8.20
C TYR A 148 23.52 6.67 6.94
N MET A 149 22.19 6.79 7.06
CA MET A 149 21.29 6.67 5.90
C MET A 149 21.57 7.74 4.85
N ALA A 150 21.96 8.96 5.27
CA ALA A 150 22.30 10.04 4.34
C ALA A 150 23.49 9.71 3.42
N GLU A 151 24.37 8.84 3.84
CA GLU A 151 25.53 8.41 3.03
C GLU A 151 25.18 7.31 2.01
N HIS A 152 24.06 6.59 2.20
CA HIS A 152 23.74 5.37 1.46
C HIS A 152 22.44 5.45 0.65
N TYR A 153 21.57 6.41 0.92
CA TYR A 153 20.27 6.55 0.27
C TYR A 153 20.04 7.96 -0.25
N ASP A 154 19.21 8.11 -1.25
CA ASP A 154 18.85 9.40 -1.82
C ASP A 154 17.55 9.98 -1.23
N ALA A 155 16.75 9.11 -0.61
CA ALA A 155 15.56 9.52 0.10
C ALA A 155 15.34 8.71 1.39
N VAL A 156 14.65 9.32 2.36
CA VAL A 156 14.17 8.65 3.56
C VAL A 156 12.72 9.00 3.85
N VAL A 157 11.94 7.99 4.18
CA VAL A 157 10.61 8.15 4.78
C VAL A 157 10.75 7.99 6.27
N ILE A 158 10.40 9.03 7.05
CA ILE A 158 10.48 9.00 8.52
C ILE A 158 9.07 8.81 9.08
N GLU A 159 8.82 7.68 9.73
CA GLU A 159 7.63 7.44 10.53
C GLU A 159 7.81 8.06 11.91
N SER A 160 7.32 9.28 12.07
CA SER A 160 7.43 10.10 13.29
C SER A 160 6.35 9.80 14.33
N PHE A 161 6.49 10.39 15.51
CA PHE A 161 5.49 10.27 16.58
C PHE A 161 4.32 11.22 16.33
N GLY A 162 3.09 10.75 16.57
CA GLY A 162 1.88 11.57 16.56
C GLY A 162 1.78 12.45 15.30
N VAL A 163 1.79 13.74 15.47
CA VAL A 163 1.64 14.74 14.40
C VAL A 163 2.99 15.24 13.84
N GLY A 164 4.05 14.44 13.92
CA GLY A 164 5.37 14.81 13.39
C GLY A 164 6.43 15.01 14.49
N GLY A 165 6.20 14.47 15.71
CA GLY A 165 7.16 14.55 16.79
C GLY A 165 8.44 13.77 16.51
N LEU A 166 9.59 14.36 16.88
CA LEU A 166 10.92 13.76 16.84
C LEU A 166 11.41 13.47 18.25
N PRO A 167 12.33 12.51 18.45
CA PRO A 167 13.01 12.37 19.72
C PRO A 167 13.77 13.66 20.05
N SER A 168 13.55 14.21 21.23
CA SER A 168 14.31 15.37 21.73
C SER A 168 15.16 14.93 22.92
N TYR A 169 16.38 14.51 22.65
CA TYR A 169 17.31 14.08 23.68
C TYR A 169 18.62 14.87 23.58
N GLU A 170 19.30 15.03 24.69
CA GLU A 170 20.52 15.81 24.80
C GLU A 170 21.68 15.29 23.92
N SER A 171 21.65 14.05 23.48
CA SER A 171 22.73 13.39 22.73
C SER A 171 22.55 13.27 21.23
N GLY A 172 21.43 13.66 20.67
CA GLY A 172 21.20 13.54 19.23
C GLY A 172 20.26 14.60 18.71
N ASP A 173 20.76 15.43 17.81
CA ASP A 173 19.98 16.47 17.18
C ASP A 173 19.42 16.00 15.83
N PHE A 174 18.20 15.46 15.84
CA PHE A 174 17.51 15.07 14.62
C PHE A 174 17.32 16.26 13.66
N TYR A 175 17.19 17.47 14.14
CA TYR A 175 17.05 18.64 13.28
C TYR A 175 18.33 18.90 12.49
N SER A 176 19.50 18.83 13.10
CA SER A 176 20.78 18.98 12.40
C SER A 176 20.99 17.89 11.35
N SER A 177 20.60 16.64 11.65
CA SER A 177 20.68 15.54 10.70
C SER A 177 19.70 15.73 9.52
N ILE A 178 18.51 16.25 9.78
CA ILE A 178 17.55 16.61 8.73
C ILE A 178 18.08 17.74 7.84
N GLU A 179 18.63 18.80 8.44
CA GLU A 179 19.24 19.91 7.70
C GLU A 179 20.42 19.45 6.84
N LYS A 180 21.23 18.50 7.34
CA LYS A 180 22.30 17.87 6.58
C LYS A 180 21.75 17.16 5.34
N TRP A 181 20.69 16.33 5.49
CA TRP A 181 20.03 15.69 4.35
C TRP A 181 19.58 16.68 3.29
N ILE A 182 18.90 17.75 3.71
CA ILE A 182 18.41 18.81 2.82
C ILE A 182 19.58 19.52 2.12
N SER A 183 20.66 19.81 2.85
CA SER A 183 21.85 20.46 2.29
C SER A 183 22.56 19.59 1.24
N MET A 184 22.42 18.27 1.32
CA MET A 184 22.92 17.31 0.32
C MET A 184 22.00 17.19 -0.91
N GLY A 185 20.88 17.92 -0.97
CA GLY A 185 19.90 17.82 -2.03
C GLY A 185 19.06 16.54 -2.03
N LYS A 186 19.05 15.80 -0.89
CA LYS A 186 18.33 14.54 -0.75
C LYS A 186 16.91 14.74 -0.22
N VAL A 187 16.04 13.77 -0.43
CA VAL A 187 14.60 13.88 -0.13
C VAL A 187 14.28 13.31 1.25
N ILE A 188 13.53 14.05 2.04
CA ILE A 188 12.93 13.57 3.29
C ILE A 188 11.42 13.66 3.18
N VAL A 189 10.75 12.55 3.49
CA VAL A 189 9.29 12.49 3.62
C VAL A 189 8.96 12.19 5.08
N MET A 190 8.18 13.06 5.70
CA MET A 190 7.69 12.85 7.07
C MET A 190 6.28 12.27 7.02
N THR A 191 6.07 11.19 7.75
CA THR A 191 4.76 10.59 7.97
C THR A 191 4.59 10.24 9.45
N THR A 192 3.43 9.72 9.82
CA THR A 192 3.15 9.29 11.19
C THR A 192 3.06 7.78 11.31
N GLN A 193 3.28 7.27 12.51
CA GLN A 193 3.13 5.85 12.86
C GLN A 193 1.66 5.43 13.10
N VAL A 194 0.73 6.40 13.14
CA VAL A 194 -0.69 6.21 13.44
C VAL A 194 -1.59 6.74 12.34
#